data_3d9146e11e02b7f0c08758717057300a
#
_entry.id   3d9146e11e02b7f0c08758717057300a
#
_cell.length_a   1.000
_cell.length_b   1.000
_cell.length_c   1.000
_cell.angle_alpha   90.00
_cell.angle_beta   90.00
_cell.angle_gamma   90.00
#
_symmetry.space_group_name_H-M   'P 1'
#
loop_
_entity.id
_entity.type
_entity.pdbx_description
1 polymer ?
#
loop_
_entity_poly.entity_id
_entity_poly.type
_entity_poly.pdbx_seq_one_letter_code
_entity_poly.pdbx_strand_id
1 'polypeptide(L)'
;MGAMAECGWHHLVIGGITIARREPAREDEAVTIASPVGLWSRNDLRARWRSLLVLGVLAGVTTGLAVASFDGALRTGSALSRLEERNLASDAVVFASQSSLEQPHWTTLATRPEVEQIARWQLVFGLVDGVDSVLFAPGDDVFLNTVDRPIVVEGRMFDPAATDEMVITDAFVGEPGVLPGVGDVVHLDAYSSFDPTAPPGPSVDFTVVGVVHSSLSYVFTGGMFISPGFAAAYQGQIVTAENAMVTLRNGAADVAALRRHASTDVFQGVPVLDLQVTARRVTATTDVERAMLLLLAAIIALSGLVFVGQAMARSAAAIGADAPTLRALGMTRRELTLCACWPHALTVVAAVVSTVLTAAIASRWFPVGLAAQVDPDRGFRFDALLLSAAALGVMVLIVAGVALASWLAAGPERPVEVARHARLTRLGFIRPLTVGVGMRMALEGGRRSSRGTSRSALVGAVAAVAGIVAVITLNHGLADALQHPEVAGVAWDATVVPNAGRARARPEVDPVVVAAVVKQPGLAAVGTIGRAVTQIGEVGVPTFTVVDGDGEVDHVRLVTLTGSAPHADNEITLGPSTARDLGVG
;
A
#
# COMPACT_ATOMS: atom_id res chain seq x y z
N MET A 1 -8.60 72.59 -41.51
CA MET A 1 -9.13 73.52 -40.51
C MET A 1 -9.11 72.77 -39.20
N GLY A 2 -8.15 72.82 -38.31
CA GLY A 2 -7.48 74.00 -37.73
C GLY A 2 -7.96 74.13 -36.31
N ALA A 3 -7.35 73.46 -35.35
CA ALA A 3 -7.42 73.87 -33.94
C ALA A 3 -6.04 73.79 -33.35
N MET A 4 -5.38 74.95 -33.32
CA MET A 4 -4.17 75.18 -32.52
C MET A 4 -4.56 75.16 -31.05
N ALA A 5 -3.90 74.33 -30.26
CA ALA A 5 -3.94 74.41 -28.79
C ALA A 5 -3.02 75.56 -28.35
N GLU A 6 -3.59 76.59 -27.70
CA GLU A 6 -2.87 77.70 -27.09
C GLU A 6 -2.06 77.20 -25.90
N CYS A 7 -0.73 77.35 -25.99
CA CYS A 7 0.18 77.21 -24.87
C CYS A 7 0.16 78.53 -24.07
N GLY A 8 -0.46 78.55 -22.87
CA GLY A 8 -0.42 79.69 -21.95
C GLY A 8 0.96 79.85 -21.34
N TRP A 9 1.51 81.09 -21.56
CA TRP A 9 2.74 81.57 -20.90
C TRP A 9 2.38 82.59 -19.83
N HIS A 10 2.75 82.33 -18.59
CA HIS A 10 2.67 83.30 -17.54
C HIS A 10 4.09 83.98 -17.34
N HIS A 11 4.14 85.28 -17.49
CA HIS A 11 5.32 86.06 -17.29
C HIS A 11 5.35 86.65 -15.88
N LEU A 12 6.35 86.40 -15.07
CA LEU A 12 6.62 87.06 -13.79
C LEU A 12 7.85 87.94 -13.97
N VAL A 13 7.66 89.29 -13.80
CA VAL A 13 8.77 90.21 -13.91
C VAL A 13 9.18 90.66 -12.50
N ILE A 14 10.41 90.36 -12.06
CA ILE A 14 11.02 90.81 -10.84
C ILE A 14 12.40 91.38 -11.18
N GLY A 15 12.59 92.71 -11.00
CA GLY A 15 13.91 93.33 -11.09
C GLY A 15 14.55 93.27 -12.48
N GLY A 16 13.80 93.48 -13.57
CA GLY A 16 14.37 93.64 -14.92
C GLY A 16 14.85 92.39 -15.64
N ILE A 17 14.63 91.24 -15.06
CA ILE A 17 14.92 89.91 -15.69
C ILE A 17 13.65 89.16 -15.88
N THR A 18 13.25 88.83 -17.13
CA THR A 18 12.10 88.06 -17.46
C THR A 18 12.48 86.53 -17.43
N ILE A 19 12.05 85.81 -16.40
CA ILE A 19 12.22 84.36 -16.32
C ILE A 19 10.92 83.74 -16.80
N ALA A 20 10.94 83.15 -17.97
CA ALA A 20 9.83 82.31 -18.42
C ALA A 20 9.85 80.98 -17.70
N ARG A 21 8.91 80.75 -16.78
CA ARG A 21 8.69 79.45 -16.14
C ARG A 21 7.73 78.66 -16.97
N ARG A 22 8.18 77.54 -17.56
CA ARG A 22 7.36 76.62 -18.23
C ARG A 22 6.54 75.85 -17.17
N GLU A 23 5.23 75.97 -17.17
CA GLU A 23 4.39 75.11 -16.37
C GLU A 23 4.58 73.68 -16.88
N PRO A 24 4.75 72.72 -15.97
CA PRO A 24 4.76 71.35 -16.40
C PRO A 24 3.39 71.02 -16.99
N ALA A 25 3.36 70.67 -18.28
CA ALA A 25 2.18 70.13 -18.90
C ALA A 25 1.62 69.02 -18.00
N ARG A 26 0.32 69.08 -17.69
CA ARG A 26 -0.34 67.93 -17.07
C ARG A 26 -0.19 66.74 -18.02
N GLU A 27 0.78 65.89 -17.74
CA GLU A 27 0.91 64.56 -18.32
C GLU A 27 -0.20 63.67 -17.71
N ASP A 28 -1.42 63.82 -18.17
CA ASP A 28 -2.47 62.83 -18.01
C ASP A 28 -2.47 61.81 -19.19
N GLU A 29 -1.31 61.64 -19.84
CA GLU A 29 -1.00 60.41 -20.56
C GLU A 29 -0.18 59.53 -19.60
N ALA A 30 -0.88 58.63 -18.92
CA ALA A 30 -0.25 57.52 -18.23
C ALA A 30 0.48 56.65 -19.27
N VAL A 31 1.70 57.09 -19.62
CA VAL A 31 2.70 56.15 -20.10
C VAL A 31 2.88 55.17 -18.96
N THR A 32 2.24 54.01 -19.08
CA THR A 32 2.43 52.89 -18.20
C THR A 32 3.90 52.48 -18.40
N ILE A 33 4.82 53.12 -17.69
CA ILE A 33 6.22 52.70 -17.63
C ILE A 33 6.14 51.32 -17.02
N ALA A 34 6.21 50.29 -17.87
CA ALA A 34 6.27 48.94 -17.44
C ALA A 34 7.37 48.87 -16.37
N SER A 35 7.01 48.47 -15.14
CA SER A 35 7.96 48.49 -14.03
C SER A 35 9.25 47.78 -14.47
N PRO A 36 10.44 48.26 -14.09
CA PRO A 36 11.72 47.65 -14.46
C PRO A 36 11.72 46.14 -14.17
N VAL A 37 11.01 45.74 -13.11
CA VAL A 37 10.76 44.34 -12.73
C VAL A 37 10.01 43.59 -13.81
N GLY A 38 8.95 44.18 -14.41
CA GLY A 38 8.13 43.54 -15.43
C GLY A 38 8.87 43.36 -16.77
N LEU A 39 9.68 44.31 -17.16
CA LEU A 39 10.49 44.24 -18.40
C LEU A 39 11.58 43.17 -18.27
N TRP A 40 12.33 43.22 -17.18
CA TRP A 40 13.41 42.26 -16.92
C TRP A 40 12.88 40.84 -16.85
N SER A 41 11.83 40.56 -16.06
CA SER A 41 11.27 39.24 -15.86
C SER A 41 10.64 38.66 -17.12
N ARG A 42 10.04 39.48 -17.99
CA ARG A 42 9.55 39.01 -19.30
C ARG A 42 10.68 38.58 -20.22
N ASN A 43 11.79 39.31 -20.23
CA ASN A 43 12.97 38.99 -21.02
C ASN A 43 13.63 37.68 -20.52
N ASP A 44 13.82 37.55 -19.21
CA ASP A 44 14.39 36.36 -18.59
C ASP A 44 13.49 35.13 -18.82
N LEU A 45 12.17 35.29 -18.70
CA LEU A 45 11.21 34.23 -19.01
C LEU A 45 11.32 33.74 -20.47
N ARG A 46 11.39 34.67 -21.44
CA ARG A 46 11.57 34.33 -22.86
C ARG A 46 12.88 33.63 -23.14
N ALA A 47 13.94 34.01 -22.45
CA ALA A 47 15.26 33.39 -22.62
C ALA A 47 15.34 31.97 -22.04
N ARG A 48 14.62 31.70 -20.93
CA ARG A 48 14.78 30.47 -20.11
C ARG A 48 13.51 29.63 -19.95
N TRP A 49 12.42 29.92 -20.65
CA TRP A 49 11.13 29.27 -20.44
C TRP A 49 11.19 27.73 -20.53
N ARG A 50 12.03 27.19 -21.46
CA ARG A 50 12.21 25.74 -21.62
C ARG A 50 12.83 25.10 -20.38
N SER A 51 13.88 25.72 -19.83
CA SER A 51 14.56 25.21 -18.63
C SER A 51 13.68 25.33 -17.39
N LEU A 52 12.89 26.40 -17.26
CA LEU A 52 11.92 26.61 -16.17
C LEU A 52 10.79 25.60 -16.24
N LEU A 53 10.28 25.30 -17.45
CA LEU A 53 9.26 24.32 -17.65
C LEU A 53 9.76 22.91 -17.32
N VAL A 54 10.94 22.51 -17.84
CA VAL A 54 11.55 21.20 -17.55
C VAL A 54 11.79 21.04 -16.05
N LEU A 55 12.28 22.10 -15.36
CA LEU A 55 12.47 22.08 -13.92
C LEU A 55 11.14 21.87 -13.18
N GLY A 56 10.08 22.56 -13.61
CA GLY A 56 8.75 22.41 -13.04
C GLY A 56 8.20 20.99 -13.23
N VAL A 57 8.32 20.46 -14.45
CA VAL A 57 7.88 19.08 -14.75
C VAL A 57 8.64 18.06 -13.89
N LEU A 58 9.97 18.16 -13.82
CA LEU A 58 10.78 17.25 -13.01
C LEU A 58 10.44 17.36 -11.50
N ALA A 59 10.28 18.58 -10.98
CA ALA A 59 9.86 18.79 -9.60
C ALA A 59 8.46 18.20 -9.36
N GLY A 60 7.55 18.40 -10.30
CA GLY A 60 6.18 17.87 -10.20
C GLY A 60 6.12 16.34 -10.29
N VAL A 61 6.87 15.74 -11.21
CA VAL A 61 6.93 14.28 -11.35
C VAL A 61 7.49 13.64 -10.07
N THR A 62 8.60 14.15 -9.54
CA THR A 62 9.18 13.62 -8.29
C THR A 62 8.24 13.79 -7.10
N THR A 63 7.59 14.96 -6.97
CA THR A 63 6.60 15.19 -5.91
C THR A 63 5.37 14.29 -6.11
N GLY A 64 4.88 14.16 -7.34
CA GLY A 64 3.73 13.30 -7.67
C GLY A 64 3.98 11.82 -7.36
N LEU A 65 5.17 11.30 -7.68
CA LEU A 65 5.55 9.93 -7.33
C LEU A 65 5.68 9.74 -5.81
N ALA A 66 6.27 10.70 -5.09
CA ALA A 66 6.35 10.63 -3.63
C ALA A 66 4.95 10.62 -2.99
N VAL A 67 4.04 11.46 -3.48
CA VAL A 67 2.65 11.53 -3.00
C VAL A 67 1.89 10.25 -3.34
N ALA A 68 2.04 9.73 -4.56
CA ALA A 68 1.40 8.47 -4.96
C ALA A 68 1.87 7.28 -4.10
N SER A 69 3.19 7.21 -3.80
CA SER A 69 3.73 6.17 -2.91
C SER A 69 3.23 6.33 -1.47
N PHE A 70 3.07 7.56 -1.01
CA PHE A 70 2.51 7.85 0.32
C PHE A 70 1.02 7.50 0.41
N ASP A 71 0.21 7.91 -0.58
CA ASP A 71 -1.21 7.54 -0.69
C ASP A 71 -1.37 6.02 -0.79
N GLY A 72 -0.55 5.39 -1.62
CA GLY A 72 -0.48 3.93 -1.74
C GLY A 72 -0.21 3.25 -0.40
N ALA A 73 0.69 3.79 0.42
CA ALA A 73 0.96 3.27 1.77
C ALA A 73 -0.24 3.41 2.71
N LEU A 74 -0.95 4.53 2.67
CA LEU A 74 -2.17 4.74 3.47
C LEU A 74 -3.29 3.77 3.05
N ARG A 75 -3.47 3.59 1.73
CA ARG A 75 -4.44 2.64 1.18
C ARG A 75 -4.10 1.21 1.54
N THR A 76 -2.83 0.84 1.46
CA THR A 76 -2.32 -0.49 1.84
C THR A 76 -2.64 -0.80 3.30
N GLY A 77 -2.32 0.11 4.23
CA GLY A 77 -2.55 -0.11 5.65
C GLY A 77 -4.02 -0.13 6.09
N SER A 78 -4.94 0.33 5.25
CA SER A 78 -6.39 0.34 5.54
C SER A 78 -7.21 -0.57 4.60
N ALA A 79 -6.56 -1.36 3.75
CA ALA A 79 -7.26 -2.17 2.76
C ALA A 79 -8.19 -3.21 3.41
N LEU A 80 -7.66 -3.99 4.36
CA LEU A 80 -8.43 -5.03 5.06
C LEU A 80 -9.58 -4.45 5.88
N SER A 81 -9.34 -3.42 6.68
CA SER A 81 -10.41 -2.81 7.50
C SER A 81 -11.54 -2.23 6.64
N ARG A 82 -11.22 -1.65 5.48
CA ARG A 82 -12.25 -1.20 4.53
C ARG A 82 -13.05 -2.36 3.92
N LEU A 83 -12.39 -3.50 3.68
CA LEU A 83 -13.08 -4.69 3.21
C LEU A 83 -14.00 -5.24 4.29
N GLU A 84 -13.51 -5.40 5.52
CA GLU A 84 -14.29 -5.88 6.66
C GLU A 84 -15.50 -4.98 6.94
N GLU A 85 -15.32 -3.67 6.94
CA GLU A 85 -16.43 -2.70 7.11
C GLU A 85 -17.49 -2.84 6.02
N ARG A 86 -17.09 -3.00 4.75
CA ARG A 86 -18.04 -3.13 3.64
C ARG A 86 -18.75 -4.46 3.61
N ASN A 87 -18.04 -5.52 3.96
CA ASN A 87 -18.60 -6.86 4.04
C ASN A 87 -19.43 -7.07 5.30
N LEU A 88 -19.41 -6.14 6.27
CA LEU A 88 -20.01 -6.36 7.59
C LEU A 88 -19.47 -7.68 8.18
N ALA A 89 -18.14 -7.78 8.21
CA ALA A 89 -17.43 -9.01 8.53
C ALA A 89 -17.73 -9.48 9.96
N SER A 90 -17.89 -10.77 10.12
CA SER A 90 -18.05 -11.42 11.42
C SER A 90 -16.73 -11.47 12.19
N ASP A 91 -16.81 -11.59 13.54
CA ASP A 91 -15.66 -11.64 14.44
C ASP A 91 -15.16 -13.06 14.70
N ALA A 92 -16.08 -14.03 14.66
CA ALA A 92 -15.78 -15.42 14.99
C ALA A 92 -16.65 -16.40 14.22
N VAL A 93 -16.15 -17.64 14.07
CA VAL A 93 -16.90 -18.78 13.54
C VAL A 93 -17.07 -19.82 14.61
N VAL A 94 -18.28 -20.33 14.76
CA VAL A 94 -18.60 -21.50 15.60
C VAL A 94 -18.86 -22.69 14.68
N PHE A 95 -18.00 -23.72 14.75
CA PHE A 95 -18.09 -24.93 13.94
C PHE A 95 -18.89 -26.03 14.65
N ALA A 96 -20.20 -25.96 14.58
CA ALA A 96 -21.08 -26.89 15.31
C ALA A 96 -21.14 -28.30 14.73
N SER A 97 -20.89 -28.42 13.43
CA SER A 97 -21.15 -29.67 12.69
C SER A 97 -20.08 -30.75 12.80
N GLN A 98 -19.03 -30.51 13.56
CA GLN A 98 -17.89 -31.46 13.50
C GLN A 98 -17.99 -32.64 14.46
N SER A 99 -18.97 -32.73 15.31
CA SER A 99 -18.95 -33.75 16.37
C SER A 99 -20.27 -34.15 17.01
N SER A 100 -21.43 -33.59 16.69
CA SER A 100 -22.68 -34.02 17.35
C SER A 100 -23.85 -34.25 16.41
N LEU A 101 -24.66 -35.24 16.79
CA LEU A 101 -25.95 -35.58 16.15
C LEU A 101 -27.09 -34.67 16.67
N GLU A 102 -26.80 -33.81 17.67
CA GLU A 102 -27.78 -32.90 18.25
C GLU A 102 -27.80 -31.56 17.49
N GLN A 103 -28.99 -31.03 17.28
CA GLN A 103 -29.18 -29.74 16.65
C GLN A 103 -28.62 -28.63 17.56
N PRO A 104 -27.76 -27.75 17.06
CA PRO A 104 -27.19 -26.68 17.87
C PRO A 104 -28.25 -25.70 18.36
N HIS A 105 -28.16 -25.26 19.61
CA HIS A 105 -29.10 -24.29 20.19
C HIS A 105 -28.71 -22.85 19.87
N TRP A 106 -28.69 -22.47 18.60
CA TRP A 106 -28.32 -21.13 18.13
C TRP A 106 -29.15 -20.01 18.79
N THR A 107 -30.45 -20.28 19.06
CA THR A 107 -31.33 -19.32 19.71
C THR A 107 -30.88 -18.98 21.13
N THR A 108 -30.32 -19.94 21.87
CA THR A 108 -29.77 -19.70 23.21
C THR A 108 -28.48 -18.89 23.11
N LEU A 109 -27.57 -19.25 22.21
CA LEU A 109 -26.33 -18.52 22.00
C LEU A 109 -26.59 -17.07 21.54
N ALA A 110 -27.61 -16.85 20.72
CA ALA A 110 -28.00 -15.51 20.26
C ALA A 110 -28.49 -14.58 21.40
N THR A 111 -28.91 -15.13 22.54
CA THR A 111 -29.34 -14.30 23.69
C THR A 111 -28.18 -13.88 24.61
N ARG A 112 -26.99 -14.34 24.35
CA ARG A 112 -25.81 -14.03 25.16
C ARG A 112 -25.39 -12.57 25.01
N PRO A 113 -24.97 -11.91 26.11
CA PRO A 113 -24.73 -10.46 26.12
C PRO A 113 -23.59 -10.01 25.20
N GLU A 114 -22.61 -10.87 24.95
CA GLU A 114 -21.50 -10.61 24.04
C GLU A 114 -21.88 -10.72 22.58
N VAL A 115 -22.96 -11.45 22.26
CA VAL A 115 -23.38 -11.70 20.88
C VAL A 115 -24.22 -10.54 20.38
N GLU A 116 -23.87 -9.98 19.25
CA GLU A 116 -24.66 -8.99 18.54
C GLU A 116 -25.58 -9.65 17.52
N GLN A 117 -25.03 -10.52 16.66
CA GLN A 117 -25.75 -11.21 15.63
C GLN A 117 -25.14 -12.58 15.35
N ILE A 118 -25.99 -13.55 14.97
CA ILE A 118 -25.58 -14.87 14.49
C ILE A 118 -26.12 -15.04 13.07
N ALA A 119 -25.23 -15.46 12.17
CA ALA A 119 -25.54 -15.80 10.78
C ALA A 119 -25.24 -17.28 10.55
N ARG A 120 -26.28 -18.06 10.30
CA ARG A 120 -26.12 -19.52 10.10
C ARG A 120 -25.77 -19.81 8.65
N TRP A 121 -24.91 -20.78 8.47
CA TRP A 121 -24.50 -21.26 7.17
C TRP A 121 -24.21 -22.75 7.21
N GLN A 122 -24.26 -23.37 6.04
CA GLN A 122 -24.05 -24.80 5.88
C GLN A 122 -22.89 -25.05 4.91
N LEU A 123 -22.07 -26.04 5.24
CA LEU A 123 -21.15 -26.65 4.28
C LEU A 123 -21.93 -27.74 3.50
N VAL A 124 -21.78 -27.75 2.22
CA VAL A 124 -22.22 -28.80 1.32
C VAL A 124 -20.98 -29.47 0.73
N PHE A 125 -20.92 -30.76 0.80
CA PHE A 125 -19.77 -31.55 0.36
C PHE A 125 -20.08 -32.29 -0.94
N GLY A 126 -19.12 -32.35 -1.86
CA GLY A 126 -19.29 -33.04 -3.14
C GLY A 126 -18.07 -32.91 -4.04
N LEU A 127 -18.20 -33.50 -5.23
CA LEU A 127 -17.22 -33.34 -6.30
C LEU A 127 -17.65 -32.17 -7.22
N VAL A 128 -16.84 -31.16 -7.32
CA VAL A 128 -17.02 -30.06 -8.28
C VAL A 128 -16.11 -30.36 -9.48
N ASP A 129 -16.71 -30.63 -10.64
CA ASP A 129 -15.99 -31.09 -11.84
C ASP A 129 -14.99 -32.23 -11.54
N GLY A 130 -15.42 -33.17 -10.67
CA GLY A 130 -14.62 -34.31 -10.25
C GLY A 130 -13.58 -34.02 -9.15
N VAL A 131 -13.48 -32.77 -8.66
CA VAL A 131 -12.57 -32.37 -7.58
C VAL A 131 -13.35 -32.28 -6.27
N ASP A 132 -12.86 -32.98 -5.24
CA ASP A 132 -13.47 -32.95 -3.90
C ASP A 132 -13.46 -31.50 -3.33
N SER A 133 -14.63 -30.98 -3.11
CA SER A 133 -14.84 -29.57 -2.82
C SER A 133 -15.88 -29.34 -1.73
N VAL A 134 -15.85 -28.17 -1.16
CA VAL A 134 -16.79 -27.73 -0.14
C VAL A 134 -17.42 -26.41 -0.59
N LEU A 135 -18.76 -26.40 -0.61
CA LEU A 135 -19.54 -25.24 -0.99
C LEU A 135 -20.24 -24.67 0.25
N PHE A 136 -20.52 -23.39 0.22
CA PHE A 136 -21.16 -22.66 1.30
C PHE A 136 -22.60 -22.30 0.90
N ALA A 137 -23.57 -22.67 1.72
CA ALA A 137 -24.97 -22.29 1.54
C ALA A 137 -25.44 -21.46 2.74
N PRO A 138 -26.18 -20.34 2.53
CA PRO A 138 -26.84 -19.65 3.62
C PRO A 138 -27.81 -20.59 4.37
N GLY A 139 -27.74 -20.58 5.69
CA GLY A 139 -28.66 -21.31 6.58
C GLY A 139 -29.80 -20.44 7.11
N ASP A 140 -29.71 -19.12 6.88
CA ASP A 140 -30.71 -18.12 7.22
C ASP A 140 -30.58 -16.89 6.29
N ASP A 141 -31.45 -15.89 6.51
CA ASP A 141 -31.43 -14.64 5.75
C ASP A 141 -30.37 -13.63 6.24
N VAL A 142 -29.56 -13.98 7.23
CA VAL A 142 -28.55 -13.10 7.84
C VAL A 142 -27.21 -13.24 7.10
N PHE A 143 -26.79 -14.48 6.86
CA PHE A 143 -25.53 -14.79 6.17
C PHE A 143 -25.54 -14.30 4.72
N LEU A 144 -24.48 -13.63 4.28
CA LEU A 144 -24.29 -12.97 2.99
C LEU A 144 -25.21 -11.75 2.72
N ASN A 145 -26.10 -11.40 3.66
CA ASN A 145 -26.96 -10.22 3.54
C ASN A 145 -26.61 -9.11 4.53
N THR A 146 -26.59 -9.43 5.81
CA THR A 146 -26.29 -8.49 6.90
C THR A 146 -25.02 -8.82 7.66
N VAL A 147 -24.53 -10.04 7.54
CA VAL A 147 -23.23 -10.51 8.04
C VAL A 147 -22.48 -11.13 6.87
N ASP A 148 -21.21 -10.82 6.74
CA ASP A 148 -20.30 -11.26 5.68
C ASP A 148 -20.84 -11.03 4.26
N ARG A 149 -21.50 -9.88 4.06
CA ARG A 149 -22.09 -9.50 2.78
C ARG A 149 -21.02 -9.25 1.72
N PRO A 150 -20.92 -10.10 0.66
CA PRO A 150 -19.88 -9.96 -0.34
C PRO A 150 -20.13 -8.76 -1.26
N ILE A 151 -19.06 -8.23 -1.86
CA ILE A 151 -19.13 -7.18 -2.87
C ILE A 151 -19.19 -7.86 -4.24
N VAL A 152 -20.24 -7.62 -5.01
CA VAL A 152 -20.35 -8.13 -6.38
C VAL A 152 -19.35 -7.39 -7.26
N VAL A 153 -18.42 -8.14 -7.85
CA VAL A 153 -17.39 -7.62 -8.78
C VAL A 153 -17.87 -7.75 -10.21
N GLU A 154 -18.53 -8.87 -10.54
CA GLU A 154 -19.06 -9.16 -11.87
C GLU A 154 -20.36 -9.97 -11.74
N GLY A 155 -21.32 -9.75 -12.65
CA GLY A 155 -22.61 -10.43 -12.63
C GLY A 155 -23.53 -9.95 -11.51
N ARG A 156 -24.14 -10.90 -10.78
CA ARG A 156 -25.10 -10.66 -9.68
C ARG A 156 -24.99 -11.72 -8.59
N MET A 157 -25.64 -11.46 -7.46
CA MET A 157 -25.88 -12.53 -6.47
C MET A 157 -26.88 -13.56 -7.02
N PHE A 158 -26.83 -14.78 -6.53
CA PHE A 158 -27.80 -15.83 -6.86
C PHE A 158 -29.21 -15.44 -6.38
N ASP A 159 -30.23 -15.98 -7.07
CA ASP A 159 -31.60 -15.94 -6.56
C ASP A 159 -31.71 -16.94 -5.39
N PRO A 160 -32.12 -16.51 -4.18
CA PRO A 160 -32.27 -17.43 -3.04
C PRO A 160 -33.18 -18.63 -3.29
N ALA A 161 -34.14 -18.52 -4.22
CA ALA A 161 -35.06 -19.61 -4.58
C ALA A 161 -34.53 -20.54 -5.67
N ALA A 162 -33.48 -20.15 -6.40
CA ALA A 162 -32.90 -20.99 -7.44
C ALA A 162 -32.22 -22.24 -6.83
N THR A 163 -32.17 -23.32 -7.59
CA THR A 163 -31.53 -24.56 -7.15
C THR A 163 -30.25 -24.88 -7.90
N ASP A 164 -29.88 -24.01 -8.85
CA ASP A 164 -28.81 -24.20 -9.85
C ASP A 164 -27.96 -22.95 -10.07
N GLU A 165 -28.02 -22.00 -9.15
CA GLU A 165 -27.20 -20.78 -9.20
C GLU A 165 -26.13 -20.77 -8.12
N MET A 166 -24.94 -20.29 -8.50
CA MET A 166 -23.82 -20.08 -7.59
C MET A 166 -23.09 -18.77 -7.87
N VAL A 167 -22.39 -18.27 -6.86
CA VAL A 167 -21.38 -17.23 -7.00
C VAL A 167 -20.04 -17.73 -6.47
N ILE A 168 -18.97 -17.25 -7.07
CA ILE A 168 -17.60 -17.60 -6.68
C ILE A 168 -16.85 -16.37 -6.20
N THR A 169 -15.87 -16.56 -5.34
CA THR A 169 -15.02 -15.46 -4.91
C THR A 169 -13.93 -15.18 -5.94
N ASP A 170 -13.54 -13.93 -6.05
CA ASP A 170 -12.47 -13.48 -6.96
C ASP A 170 -11.07 -14.02 -6.57
N ALA A 171 -10.92 -14.58 -5.37
CA ALA A 171 -9.73 -15.32 -4.97
C ALA A 171 -9.50 -16.58 -5.82
N PHE A 172 -10.56 -17.10 -6.46
CA PHE A 172 -10.48 -18.21 -7.41
C PHE A 172 -10.24 -17.77 -8.86
N VAL A 173 -10.54 -16.51 -9.19
CA VAL A 173 -10.50 -15.98 -10.58
C VAL A 173 -9.06 -15.55 -10.96
N GLY A 174 -8.09 -16.36 -10.75
CA GLY A 174 -6.72 -15.94 -11.09
C GLY A 174 -5.79 -17.07 -11.51
N GLU A 175 -6.18 -18.30 -11.29
CA GLU A 175 -5.37 -19.45 -11.72
C GLU A 175 -5.74 -19.85 -13.15
N PRO A 176 -4.82 -19.73 -14.12
CA PRO A 176 -5.10 -20.10 -15.52
C PRO A 176 -5.48 -21.57 -15.63
N GLY A 177 -6.73 -21.84 -16.00
CA GLY A 177 -7.21 -23.18 -16.34
C GLY A 177 -8.05 -23.90 -15.29
N VAL A 178 -8.46 -23.25 -14.18
CA VAL A 178 -9.15 -23.96 -13.08
C VAL A 178 -10.51 -23.37 -12.68
N LEU A 179 -10.88 -22.15 -13.11
CA LEU A 179 -12.10 -21.55 -12.56
C LEU A 179 -13.02 -20.89 -13.59
N PRO A 180 -14.33 -21.17 -13.42
CA PRO A 180 -15.35 -20.65 -14.29
C PRO A 180 -15.57 -19.14 -14.08
N GLY A 181 -15.88 -18.43 -15.16
CA GLY A 181 -16.37 -17.05 -15.15
C GLY A 181 -17.89 -16.98 -15.06
N VAL A 182 -18.42 -15.76 -15.04
CA VAL A 182 -19.87 -15.55 -15.10
C VAL A 182 -20.45 -16.12 -16.39
N GLY A 183 -21.45 -16.97 -16.24
CA GLY A 183 -22.12 -17.68 -17.34
C GLY A 183 -21.61 -19.10 -17.58
N ASP A 184 -20.51 -19.50 -16.98
CA ASP A 184 -20.02 -20.87 -17.08
C ASP A 184 -20.86 -21.80 -16.19
N VAL A 185 -20.84 -23.09 -16.55
CA VAL A 185 -21.56 -24.14 -15.83
C VAL A 185 -20.56 -25.00 -15.10
N VAL A 186 -20.83 -25.28 -13.83
CA VAL A 186 -20.02 -26.09 -12.91
C VAL A 186 -20.84 -27.29 -12.46
N HIS A 187 -20.30 -28.47 -12.64
CA HIS A 187 -20.96 -29.72 -12.28
C HIS A 187 -20.68 -30.09 -10.84
N LEU A 188 -21.74 -30.31 -10.03
CA LEU A 188 -21.64 -30.79 -8.65
C LEU A 188 -22.27 -32.16 -8.50
N ASP A 189 -21.48 -33.13 -8.08
CA ASP A 189 -21.96 -34.40 -7.54
C ASP A 189 -21.94 -34.33 -6.01
N ALA A 190 -23.06 -34.02 -5.39
CA ALA A 190 -23.15 -33.86 -3.95
C ALA A 190 -23.04 -35.20 -3.23
N TYR A 191 -22.45 -35.21 -2.05
CA TYR A 191 -22.39 -36.45 -1.23
C TYR A 191 -23.69 -36.66 -0.48
N SER A 192 -24.25 -37.88 -0.59
CA SER A 192 -25.37 -38.33 0.26
C SER A 192 -24.90 -38.80 1.64
N SER A 193 -23.65 -39.26 1.73
CA SER A 193 -22.98 -39.71 2.94
C SER A 193 -21.46 -39.63 2.77
N PHE A 194 -20.74 -39.61 3.88
CA PHE A 194 -19.29 -39.80 3.84
C PHE A 194 -18.86 -41.25 3.72
N ASP A 195 -19.81 -42.20 3.80
CA ASP A 195 -19.55 -43.60 3.52
C ASP A 195 -19.40 -43.81 2.00
N PRO A 196 -18.24 -44.30 1.52
CA PRO A 196 -18.00 -44.49 0.10
C PRO A 196 -18.89 -45.60 -0.52
N THR A 197 -19.58 -46.39 0.30
CA THR A 197 -20.52 -47.40 -0.15
C THR A 197 -21.98 -46.93 -0.24
N ALA A 198 -22.24 -45.70 0.20
CA ALA A 198 -23.56 -45.09 0.10
C ALA A 198 -23.95 -44.80 -1.36
N PRO A 199 -25.24 -44.76 -1.67
CA PRO A 199 -25.70 -44.34 -3.00
C PRO A 199 -25.18 -42.94 -3.33
N PRO A 200 -24.91 -42.59 -4.60
CA PRO A 200 -24.55 -41.25 -4.99
C PRO A 200 -25.66 -40.26 -4.61
N GLY A 201 -25.27 -39.08 -4.22
CA GLY A 201 -26.20 -37.99 -3.97
C GLY A 201 -26.69 -37.31 -5.27
N PRO A 202 -27.44 -36.24 -5.19
CA PRO A 202 -27.90 -35.50 -6.35
C PRO A 202 -26.73 -34.88 -7.14
N SER A 203 -26.87 -34.94 -8.46
CA SER A 203 -25.95 -34.36 -9.43
C SER A 203 -26.64 -33.16 -10.06
N VAL A 204 -26.02 -31.95 -9.99
CA VAL A 204 -26.63 -30.69 -10.43
C VAL A 204 -25.60 -29.85 -11.15
N ASP A 205 -26.02 -29.27 -12.26
CA ASP A 205 -25.24 -28.25 -12.99
C ASP A 205 -25.55 -26.87 -12.46
N PHE A 206 -24.55 -26.21 -11.87
CA PHE A 206 -24.66 -24.84 -11.38
C PHE A 206 -24.20 -23.82 -12.42
N THR A 207 -25.00 -22.82 -12.64
CA THR A 207 -24.56 -21.64 -13.41
C THR A 207 -23.88 -20.63 -12.49
N VAL A 208 -22.66 -20.22 -12.80
CA VAL A 208 -21.97 -19.12 -12.12
C VAL A 208 -22.62 -17.81 -12.54
N VAL A 209 -23.41 -17.20 -11.64
CA VAL A 209 -24.14 -15.95 -11.93
C VAL A 209 -23.39 -14.71 -11.48
N GLY A 210 -22.33 -14.87 -10.72
CA GLY A 210 -21.51 -13.73 -10.29
C GLY A 210 -20.18 -14.11 -9.69
N VAL A 211 -19.28 -13.13 -9.74
CA VAL A 211 -17.99 -13.14 -9.04
C VAL A 211 -18.06 -12.10 -7.93
N VAL A 212 -17.67 -12.49 -6.72
CA VAL A 212 -17.79 -11.67 -5.53
C VAL A 212 -16.45 -11.52 -4.81
N HIS A 213 -16.25 -10.36 -4.18
CA HIS A 213 -15.13 -10.09 -3.30
C HIS A 213 -15.57 -10.21 -1.85
N SER A 214 -14.92 -11.09 -1.08
CA SER A 214 -15.33 -11.42 0.29
C SER A 214 -14.15 -11.54 1.23
N SER A 215 -14.29 -11.02 2.44
CA SER A 215 -13.35 -11.22 3.55
C SER A 215 -13.18 -12.70 3.92
N LEU A 216 -14.21 -13.53 3.69
CA LEU A 216 -14.16 -14.96 3.93
C LEU A 216 -13.15 -15.69 3.04
N SER A 217 -12.76 -15.12 1.90
CA SER A 217 -11.75 -15.70 0.99
C SER A 217 -10.40 -15.87 1.66
N TYR A 218 -10.07 -15.03 2.65
CA TYR A 218 -8.79 -15.12 3.38
C TYR A 218 -8.83 -16.07 4.57
N VAL A 219 -10.05 -16.44 4.99
CA VAL A 219 -10.26 -17.40 6.07
C VAL A 219 -10.33 -18.82 5.53
N PHE A 220 -11.05 -19.01 4.41
CA PHE A 220 -11.37 -20.31 3.85
C PHE A 220 -10.64 -20.63 2.52
N THR A 221 -9.66 -19.82 2.14
CA THR A 221 -8.87 -20.00 0.90
C THR A 221 -9.75 -20.03 -0.37
N GLY A 222 -10.66 -19.06 -0.47
CA GLY A 222 -11.66 -18.95 -1.50
C GLY A 222 -13.01 -19.56 -1.09
N GLY A 223 -14.09 -19.20 -1.80
CA GLY A 223 -15.43 -19.67 -1.52
C GLY A 223 -16.26 -19.84 -2.78
N MET A 224 -17.01 -20.92 -2.83
CA MET A 224 -18.11 -21.14 -3.75
C MET A 224 -19.40 -21.06 -2.93
N PHE A 225 -20.21 -20.05 -3.19
CA PHE A 225 -21.47 -19.85 -2.48
C PHE A 225 -22.63 -20.27 -3.38
N ILE A 226 -23.40 -21.24 -2.93
CA ILE A 226 -24.60 -21.72 -3.62
C ILE A 226 -25.86 -21.15 -3.00
N SER A 227 -26.92 -21.11 -3.78
CA SER A 227 -28.23 -20.63 -3.32
C SER A 227 -28.76 -21.47 -2.16
N PRO A 228 -29.47 -20.89 -1.18
CA PRO A 228 -30.14 -21.65 -0.13
C PRO A 228 -31.26 -22.56 -0.68
N GLY A 229 -31.81 -22.22 -1.85
CA GLY A 229 -32.82 -23.04 -2.54
C GLY A 229 -32.33 -24.46 -2.85
N PHE A 230 -31.07 -24.62 -3.25
CA PHE A 230 -30.46 -25.93 -3.45
C PHE A 230 -30.44 -26.74 -2.15
N ALA A 231 -29.90 -26.16 -1.06
CA ALA A 231 -29.81 -26.87 0.20
C ALA A 231 -31.20 -27.29 0.75
N ALA A 232 -32.21 -26.43 0.54
CA ALA A 232 -33.59 -26.74 0.91
C ALA A 232 -34.24 -27.80 0.03
N ALA A 233 -34.02 -27.77 -1.28
CA ALA A 233 -34.60 -28.77 -2.22
C ALA A 233 -34.05 -30.19 -1.99
N TYR A 234 -32.78 -30.29 -1.59
CA TYR A 234 -32.11 -31.59 -1.38
C TYR A 234 -31.87 -31.94 0.10
N GLN A 235 -32.61 -31.29 1.01
CA GLN A 235 -32.50 -31.54 2.44
C GLN A 235 -32.72 -33.04 2.76
N GLY A 236 -31.80 -33.63 3.53
CA GLY A 236 -31.82 -35.06 3.86
C GLY A 236 -31.31 -36.00 2.75
N GLN A 237 -31.00 -35.48 1.56
CA GLN A 237 -30.40 -36.25 0.47
C GLN A 237 -28.90 -35.93 0.31
N ILE A 238 -28.42 -34.85 0.94
CA ILE A 238 -27.03 -34.39 0.89
C ILE A 238 -26.43 -34.30 2.30
N VAL A 239 -25.12 -34.48 2.36
CA VAL A 239 -24.37 -34.22 3.60
C VAL A 239 -24.17 -32.72 3.76
N THR A 240 -24.67 -32.19 4.85
CA THR A 240 -24.47 -30.80 5.24
C THR A 240 -23.88 -30.71 6.63
N ALA A 241 -23.16 -29.63 6.87
CA ALA A 241 -22.58 -29.31 8.15
C ALA A 241 -22.96 -27.88 8.55
N GLU A 242 -23.81 -27.74 9.56
CA GLU A 242 -24.32 -26.44 10.01
C GLU A 242 -23.30 -25.75 10.93
N ASN A 243 -23.06 -24.48 10.68
CA ASN A 243 -22.12 -23.62 11.40
C ASN A 243 -22.72 -22.23 11.55
N ALA A 244 -22.06 -21.37 12.34
CA ALA A 244 -22.48 -19.98 12.48
C ALA A 244 -21.30 -19.01 12.43
N MET A 245 -21.48 -17.91 11.71
CA MET A 245 -20.71 -16.69 11.86
C MET A 245 -21.31 -15.87 12.98
N VAL A 246 -20.48 -15.26 13.80
CA VAL A 246 -20.91 -14.50 14.96
C VAL A 246 -20.28 -13.12 14.93
N THR A 247 -21.11 -12.09 15.00
CA THR A 247 -20.69 -10.71 15.25
C THR A 247 -20.80 -10.42 16.74
N LEU A 248 -19.74 -9.87 17.31
CA LEU A 248 -19.59 -9.61 18.74
C LEU A 248 -19.70 -8.12 19.05
N ARG A 249 -20.26 -7.75 20.19
CA ARG A 249 -20.45 -6.34 20.58
C ARG A 249 -19.14 -5.60 20.80
N ASN A 250 -18.14 -6.27 21.38
CA ASN A 250 -16.82 -5.70 21.62
C ASN A 250 -15.72 -6.43 20.79
N GLY A 251 -16.11 -7.09 19.70
CA GLY A 251 -15.18 -7.76 18.80
C GLY A 251 -14.31 -8.82 19.50
N ALA A 252 -13.02 -8.80 19.24
CA ALA A 252 -12.07 -9.79 19.78
C ALA A 252 -12.07 -9.93 21.32
N ALA A 253 -12.46 -8.90 22.08
CA ALA A 253 -12.51 -8.96 23.53
C ALA A 253 -13.57 -9.94 24.06
N ASP A 254 -14.61 -10.17 23.28
CA ASP A 254 -15.73 -11.05 23.66
C ASP A 254 -15.54 -12.50 23.17
N VAL A 255 -14.53 -12.82 22.37
CA VAL A 255 -14.28 -14.17 21.84
C VAL A 255 -14.11 -15.21 22.94
N ALA A 256 -13.43 -14.87 24.04
CA ALA A 256 -13.27 -15.77 25.18
C ALA A 256 -14.62 -16.08 25.87
N ALA A 257 -15.51 -15.08 26.00
CA ALA A 257 -16.86 -15.28 26.51
C ALA A 257 -17.71 -16.13 25.55
N LEU A 258 -17.67 -15.81 24.25
CA LEU A 258 -18.34 -16.62 23.22
C LEU A 258 -17.90 -18.09 23.29
N ARG A 259 -16.61 -18.38 23.44
CA ARG A 259 -16.09 -19.75 23.50
C ARG A 259 -16.66 -20.51 24.71
N ARG A 260 -16.73 -19.89 25.88
CA ARG A 260 -17.33 -20.49 27.08
C ARG A 260 -18.83 -20.79 26.89
N HIS A 261 -19.59 -19.84 26.37
CA HIS A 261 -21.01 -20.00 26.13
C HIS A 261 -21.30 -20.97 24.99
N ALA A 262 -20.56 -20.95 23.90
CA ALA A 262 -20.70 -21.90 22.81
C ALA A 262 -20.45 -23.34 23.30
N SER A 263 -19.49 -23.57 24.18
CA SER A 263 -19.25 -24.88 24.81
C SER A 263 -20.41 -25.37 25.69
N THR A 264 -21.23 -24.47 26.17
CA THR A 264 -22.42 -24.79 26.98
C THR A 264 -23.68 -24.93 26.12
N ASP A 265 -23.86 -24.00 25.18
CA ASP A 265 -25.11 -23.86 24.43
C ASP A 265 -25.12 -24.70 23.14
N VAL A 266 -23.95 -24.97 22.56
CA VAL A 266 -23.81 -25.76 21.33
C VAL A 266 -23.39 -27.18 21.68
N PHE A 267 -22.16 -27.40 22.11
CA PHE A 267 -21.66 -28.64 22.72
C PHE A 267 -20.28 -28.40 23.35
N GLN A 268 -19.91 -29.27 24.27
CA GLN A 268 -18.63 -29.14 24.98
C GLN A 268 -17.44 -29.28 24.01
N GLY A 269 -16.54 -28.29 24.04
CA GLY A 269 -15.35 -28.26 23.18
C GLY A 269 -15.61 -27.87 21.73
N VAL A 270 -16.77 -27.23 21.46
CA VAL A 270 -17.06 -26.71 20.12
C VAL A 270 -15.93 -25.79 19.64
N PRO A 271 -15.38 -26.03 18.41
CA PRO A 271 -14.35 -25.16 17.87
C PRO A 271 -14.91 -23.76 17.58
N VAL A 272 -14.32 -22.75 18.23
CA VAL A 272 -14.57 -21.32 17.95
C VAL A 272 -13.32 -20.72 17.37
N LEU A 273 -13.36 -20.37 16.09
CA LEU A 273 -12.27 -19.71 15.37
C LEU A 273 -12.42 -18.21 15.52
N ASP A 274 -11.41 -17.57 16.11
CA ASP A 274 -11.27 -16.11 16.15
C ASP A 274 -10.76 -15.63 14.78
N LEU A 275 -11.60 -14.91 14.02
CA LEU A 275 -11.27 -14.40 12.71
C LEU A 275 -10.24 -13.26 12.78
N GLN A 276 -10.17 -12.56 13.89
CA GLN A 276 -9.20 -11.51 14.13
C GLN A 276 -7.75 -12.04 14.17
N VAL A 277 -7.55 -13.31 14.48
CA VAL A 277 -6.21 -13.94 14.38
C VAL A 277 -5.75 -13.98 12.92
N THR A 278 -6.63 -14.35 12.01
CA THR A 278 -6.33 -14.36 10.56
C THR A 278 -6.19 -12.93 10.03
N ALA A 279 -7.07 -12.01 10.43
CA ALA A 279 -6.99 -10.60 10.09
C ALA A 279 -5.65 -9.99 10.52
N ARG A 280 -5.16 -10.29 11.72
CA ARG A 280 -3.85 -9.84 12.21
C ARG A 280 -2.69 -10.35 11.35
N ARG A 281 -2.75 -11.56 10.80
CA ARG A 281 -1.72 -12.08 9.89
C ARG A 281 -1.69 -11.33 8.57
N VAL A 282 -2.87 -11.08 7.99
CA VAL A 282 -3.01 -10.26 6.77
C VAL A 282 -2.48 -8.86 7.03
N THR A 283 -2.89 -8.23 8.14
CA THR A 283 -2.44 -6.89 8.54
C THR A 283 -0.93 -6.83 8.74
N ALA A 284 -0.32 -7.84 9.38
CA ALA A 284 1.13 -7.86 9.56
C ALA A 284 1.89 -7.87 8.22
N THR A 285 1.37 -8.57 7.22
CA THR A 285 1.94 -8.57 5.86
C THR A 285 1.75 -7.21 5.17
N THR A 286 0.54 -6.66 5.21
CA THR A 286 0.26 -5.35 4.61
C THR A 286 0.97 -4.21 5.33
N ASP A 287 1.29 -4.33 6.61
CA ASP A 287 2.12 -3.36 7.36
C ASP A 287 3.57 -3.33 6.85
N VAL A 288 4.13 -4.47 6.47
CA VAL A 288 5.45 -4.51 5.81
C VAL A 288 5.39 -3.82 4.45
N GLU A 289 4.39 -4.11 3.63
CA GLU A 289 4.18 -3.45 2.33
C GLU A 289 4.02 -1.93 2.50
N ARG A 290 3.22 -1.51 3.48
CA ARG A 290 3.04 -0.10 3.87
C ARG A 290 4.36 0.57 4.25
N ALA A 291 5.17 -0.09 5.11
CA ALA A 291 6.46 0.44 5.54
C ALA A 291 7.43 0.61 4.35
N MET A 292 7.45 -0.34 3.41
CA MET A 292 8.24 -0.24 2.18
C MET A 292 7.81 0.94 1.31
N LEU A 293 6.50 1.15 1.13
CA LEU A 293 5.97 2.27 0.36
C LEU A 293 6.26 3.63 1.03
N LEU A 294 6.18 3.73 2.37
CA LEU A 294 6.57 4.92 3.11
C LEU A 294 8.06 5.23 2.96
N LEU A 295 8.90 4.21 3.03
CA LEU A 295 10.35 4.35 2.80
C LEU A 295 10.62 4.84 1.38
N LEU A 296 9.97 4.26 0.38
CA LEU A 296 10.07 4.68 -1.01
C LEU A 296 9.63 6.14 -1.19
N ALA A 297 8.49 6.53 -0.62
CA ALA A 297 8.00 7.90 -0.63
C ALA A 297 9.02 8.87 -0.01
N ALA A 298 9.62 8.51 1.13
CA ALA A 298 10.63 9.32 1.80
C ALA A 298 11.91 9.48 0.96
N ILE A 299 12.38 8.40 0.33
CA ILE A 299 13.56 8.44 -0.55
C ILE A 299 13.30 9.36 -1.75
N ILE A 300 12.14 9.21 -2.42
CA ILE A 300 11.78 10.04 -3.56
C ILE A 300 11.64 11.51 -3.13
N ALA A 301 10.96 11.79 -2.03
CA ALA A 301 10.77 13.14 -1.51
C ALA A 301 12.10 13.82 -1.15
N LEU A 302 12.99 13.11 -0.45
CA LEU A 302 14.31 13.63 -0.07
C LEU A 302 15.18 13.89 -1.31
N SER A 303 15.21 12.96 -2.25
CA SER A 303 15.95 13.09 -3.51
C SER A 303 15.41 14.28 -4.34
N GLY A 304 14.08 14.38 -4.44
CA GLY A 304 13.40 15.49 -5.11
C GLY A 304 13.72 16.85 -4.46
N LEU A 305 13.68 16.92 -3.14
CA LEU A 305 14.03 18.14 -2.38
C LEU A 305 15.46 18.60 -2.66
N VAL A 306 16.42 17.68 -2.64
CA VAL A 306 17.81 17.96 -2.96
C VAL A 306 17.96 18.45 -4.40
N PHE A 307 17.33 17.76 -5.36
CA PHE A 307 17.39 18.10 -6.78
C PHE A 307 16.78 19.48 -7.07
N VAL A 308 15.57 19.73 -6.56
CA VAL A 308 14.88 21.03 -6.71
C VAL A 308 15.67 22.15 -6.02
N GLY A 309 16.17 21.88 -4.80
CA GLY A 309 17.00 22.83 -4.05
C GLY A 309 18.29 23.22 -4.81
N GLN A 310 18.95 22.27 -5.46
CA GLN A 310 20.12 22.54 -6.31
C GLN A 310 19.78 23.41 -7.54
N ALA A 311 18.67 23.09 -8.19
CA ALA A 311 18.23 23.86 -9.34
C ALA A 311 17.89 25.31 -8.97
N MET A 312 17.24 25.51 -7.82
CA MET A 312 16.95 26.84 -7.27
C MET A 312 18.23 27.59 -6.89
N ALA A 313 19.20 26.92 -6.27
CA ALA A 313 20.48 27.53 -5.94
C ALA A 313 21.24 27.98 -7.19
N ARG A 314 21.19 27.22 -8.28
CA ARG A 314 21.78 27.62 -9.58
C ARG A 314 21.06 28.84 -10.18
N SER A 315 19.73 28.83 -10.13
CA SER A 315 18.90 29.92 -10.62
C SER A 315 19.21 31.23 -9.85
N ALA A 316 19.29 31.16 -8.51
CA ALA A 316 19.64 32.29 -7.66
C ALA A 316 21.08 32.79 -7.90
N ALA A 317 22.04 31.91 -8.15
CA ALA A 317 23.40 32.29 -8.46
C ALA A 317 23.51 33.11 -9.76
N ALA A 318 22.68 32.79 -10.78
CA ALA A 318 22.62 33.57 -12.01
C ALA A 318 22.13 35.00 -11.77
N ILE A 319 21.08 35.17 -10.95
CA ILE A 319 20.56 36.50 -10.58
C ILE A 319 21.59 37.28 -9.71
N GLY A 320 22.29 36.55 -8.83
CA GLY A 320 23.35 37.16 -8.00
C GLY A 320 24.50 37.75 -8.83
N ALA A 321 24.77 37.21 -10.03
CA ALA A 321 25.78 37.74 -10.94
C ALA A 321 25.37 39.12 -11.52
N ASP A 322 24.09 39.32 -11.82
CA ASP A 322 23.55 40.57 -12.36
C ASP A 322 23.17 41.60 -11.29
N ALA A 323 23.08 41.18 -10.02
CA ALA A 323 22.64 41.99 -8.91
C ALA A 323 23.45 43.29 -8.71
N PRO A 324 24.80 43.34 -8.86
CA PRO A 324 25.55 44.58 -8.75
C PRO A 324 25.14 45.61 -9.80
N THR A 325 24.97 45.19 -11.05
CA THR A 325 24.58 46.06 -12.18
C THR A 325 23.15 46.62 -11.96
N LEU A 326 22.21 45.75 -11.56
CA LEU A 326 20.82 46.13 -11.32
C LEU A 326 20.69 47.09 -10.11
N ARG A 327 21.53 46.93 -9.09
CA ARG A 327 21.61 47.86 -7.97
C ARG A 327 22.19 49.22 -8.39
N ALA A 328 23.20 49.24 -9.25
CA ALA A 328 23.74 50.49 -9.78
C ALA A 328 22.67 51.26 -10.57
N LEU A 329 21.68 50.59 -11.12
CA LEU A 329 20.48 51.15 -11.75
C LEU A 329 19.38 51.55 -10.74
N GLY A 330 19.60 51.36 -9.44
CA GLY A 330 18.70 51.82 -8.38
C GLY A 330 17.71 50.76 -7.89
N MET A 331 17.81 49.49 -8.33
CA MET A 331 16.91 48.43 -7.87
C MET A 331 17.16 48.04 -6.41
N THR A 332 16.09 47.93 -5.65
CA THR A 332 16.11 47.49 -4.27
C THR A 332 16.25 45.97 -4.15
N ARG A 333 16.66 45.50 -2.98
CA ARG A 333 16.76 44.05 -2.70
C ARG A 333 15.43 43.30 -2.89
N ARG A 334 14.31 43.95 -2.56
CA ARG A 334 12.95 43.37 -2.75
C ARG A 334 12.63 43.25 -4.23
N GLU A 335 12.90 44.24 -5.04
CA GLU A 335 12.67 44.21 -6.48
C GLU A 335 13.52 43.14 -7.17
N LEU A 336 14.76 42.95 -6.77
CA LEU A 336 15.64 41.87 -7.24
C LEU A 336 15.05 40.49 -6.92
N THR A 337 14.50 40.31 -5.71
CA THR A 337 13.84 39.06 -5.32
C THR A 337 12.57 38.81 -6.13
N LEU A 338 11.77 39.86 -6.37
CA LEU A 338 10.55 39.77 -7.21
C LEU A 338 10.89 39.44 -8.67
N CYS A 339 11.95 40.03 -9.23
CA CYS A 339 12.47 39.70 -10.56
C CYS A 339 12.86 38.23 -10.67
N ALA A 340 13.38 37.65 -9.58
CA ALA A 340 13.70 36.25 -9.51
C ALA A 340 12.45 35.35 -9.44
N CYS A 341 11.46 35.71 -8.62
CA CYS A 341 10.29 34.89 -8.38
C CYS A 341 9.34 34.85 -9.58
N TRP A 342 9.14 35.96 -10.28
CA TRP A 342 8.15 36.08 -11.34
C TRP A 342 8.32 35.05 -12.49
N PRO A 343 9.52 34.84 -13.08
CA PRO A 343 9.71 33.82 -14.10
C PRO A 343 9.42 32.39 -13.62
N HIS A 344 9.61 32.13 -12.29
CA HIS A 344 9.34 30.84 -11.69
C HIS A 344 7.84 30.53 -11.51
N ALA A 345 6.93 31.49 -11.79
CA ALA A 345 5.51 31.19 -11.87
C ALA A 345 5.21 30.08 -12.90
N LEU A 346 5.94 30.07 -14.03
CA LEU A 346 5.84 28.96 -15.00
C LEU A 346 6.30 27.63 -14.40
N THR A 347 7.38 27.64 -13.63
CA THR A 347 7.88 26.45 -12.90
C THR A 347 6.85 25.93 -11.91
N VAL A 348 6.19 26.83 -11.16
CA VAL A 348 5.13 26.48 -10.20
C VAL A 348 3.95 25.84 -10.90
N VAL A 349 3.43 26.47 -11.96
CA VAL A 349 2.30 25.92 -12.72
C VAL A 349 2.63 24.55 -13.30
N ALA A 350 3.80 24.42 -13.93
CA ALA A 350 4.25 23.14 -14.49
C ALA A 350 4.43 22.08 -13.38
N ALA A 351 4.97 22.44 -12.22
CA ALA A 351 5.15 21.54 -11.09
C ALA A 351 3.81 21.08 -10.51
N VAL A 352 2.87 22.00 -10.27
CA VAL A 352 1.53 21.66 -9.74
C VAL A 352 0.79 20.72 -10.71
N VAL A 353 0.74 21.08 -11.99
CA VAL A 353 0.08 20.24 -13.01
C VAL A 353 0.72 18.87 -13.10
N SER A 354 2.05 18.79 -13.15
CA SER A 354 2.77 17.53 -13.23
C SER A 354 2.61 16.71 -11.94
N THR A 355 2.57 17.33 -10.75
CA THR A 355 2.30 16.64 -9.48
C THR A 355 0.95 15.94 -9.51
N VAL A 356 -0.10 16.67 -9.87
CA VAL A 356 -1.46 16.14 -9.92
C VAL A 356 -1.58 15.02 -10.96
N LEU A 357 -1.08 15.25 -12.16
CA LEU A 357 -1.13 14.26 -13.23
C LEU A 357 -0.34 12.98 -12.86
N THR A 358 0.87 13.13 -12.37
CA THR A 358 1.70 11.99 -12.00
C THR A 358 1.10 11.21 -10.84
N ALA A 359 0.61 11.88 -9.80
CA ALA A 359 -0.02 11.24 -8.68
C ALA A 359 -1.32 10.51 -9.10
N ALA A 360 -2.16 11.13 -9.93
CA ALA A 360 -3.37 10.52 -10.44
C ALA A 360 -3.08 9.28 -11.31
N ILE A 361 -2.12 9.38 -12.22
CA ILE A 361 -1.71 8.24 -13.07
C ILE A 361 -1.13 7.12 -12.22
N ALA A 362 -0.23 7.43 -11.30
CA ALA A 362 0.45 6.46 -10.46
C ALA A 362 -0.51 5.80 -9.45
N SER A 363 -1.58 6.46 -9.02
CA SER A 363 -2.62 5.90 -8.13
C SER A 363 -3.23 4.61 -8.68
N ARG A 364 -3.22 4.41 -10.01
CA ARG A 364 -3.74 3.20 -10.65
C ARG A 364 -2.98 1.92 -10.25
N TRP A 365 -1.70 2.04 -9.93
CA TRP A 365 -0.86 0.89 -9.56
C TRP A 365 -0.85 0.59 -8.07
N PHE A 366 -1.61 1.35 -7.26
CA PHE A 366 -1.70 1.15 -5.81
C PHE A 366 -3.13 0.75 -5.39
N PRO A 367 -3.24 -0.08 -4.35
CA PRO A 367 -2.18 -0.76 -3.60
C PRO A 367 -1.49 -1.88 -4.40
N VAL A 368 -0.38 -2.39 -3.90
CA VAL A 368 0.39 -3.48 -4.49
C VAL A 368 0.39 -4.69 -3.55
N GLY A 369 0.82 -5.85 -4.05
CA GLY A 369 0.99 -7.06 -3.24
C GLY A 369 -0.32 -7.62 -2.68
N LEU A 370 -0.30 -8.10 -1.43
CA LEU A 370 -1.47 -8.66 -0.77
C LEU A 370 -2.57 -7.60 -0.56
N ALA A 371 -2.18 -6.36 -0.26
CA ALA A 371 -3.14 -5.28 -0.10
C ALA A 371 -3.98 -5.02 -1.37
N ALA A 372 -3.43 -5.27 -2.57
CA ALA A 372 -4.18 -5.16 -3.81
C ALA A 372 -5.28 -6.24 -3.96
N GLN A 373 -5.08 -7.40 -3.32
CA GLN A 373 -6.06 -8.48 -3.33
C GLN A 373 -7.21 -8.21 -2.36
N VAL A 374 -6.90 -7.61 -1.20
CA VAL A 374 -7.90 -7.29 -0.16
C VAL A 374 -8.57 -5.94 -0.34
N ASP A 375 -8.09 -5.04 -1.22
CA ASP A 375 -8.68 -3.71 -1.39
C ASP A 375 -10.05 -3.79 -2.11
N PRO A 376 -11.15 -3.38 -1.48
CA PRO A 376 -12.47 -3.36 -2.10
C PRO A 376 -12.60 -2.30 -3.21
N ASP A 377 -11.69 -1.31 -3.24
CA ASP A 377 -11.69 -0.16 -4.15
C ASP A 377 -10.55 -0.27 -5.17
N ARG A 378 -10.65 -1.20 -6.11
CA ARG A 378 -9.66 -1.31 -7.19
C ARG A 378 -9.83 -0.18 -8.19
N GLY A 379 -8.74 0.53 -8.51
CA GLY A 379 -8.72 1.54 -9.56
C GLY A 379 -8.28 2.93 -9.12
N PHE A 380 -8.68 3.93 -9.91
CA PHE A 380 -8.35 5.33 -9.63
C PHE A 380 -9.08 5.83 -8.38
N ARG A 381 -8.30 6.27 -7.40
CA ARG A 381 -8.83 7.02 -6.27
C ARG A 381 -8.22 8.41 -6.27
N PHE A 382 -9.07 9.40 -6.16
CA PHE A 382 -8.66 10.79 -6.14
C PHE A 382 -8.88 11.36 -4.73
N ASP A 383 -7.82 11.34 -3.92
CA ASP A 383 -7.84 12.04 -2.64
C ASP A 383 -7.55 13.53 -2.87
N ALA A 384 -8.64 14.32 -3.00
CA ALA A 384 -8.56 15.73 -3.28
C ALA A 384 -7.82 16.51 -2.18
N LEU A 385 -7.92 16.07 -0.92
CA LEU A 385 -7.23 16.73 0.20
C LEU A 385 -5.72 16.52 0.12
N LEU A 386 -5.30 15.28 -0.10
CA LEU A 386 -3.88 14.94 -0.22
C LEU A 386 -3.25 15.62 -1.45
N LEU A 387 -3.93 15.59 -2.59
CA LEU A 387 -3.46 16.21 -3.82
C LEU A 387 -3.38 17.74 -3.71
N SER A 388 -4.36 18.38 -3.07
CA SER A 388 -4.33 19.83 -2.84
C SER A 388 -3.23 20.22 -1.87
N ALA A 389 -3.01 19.44 -0.80
CA ALA A 389 -1.90 19.65 0.13
C ALA A 389 -0.53 19.49 -0.55
N ALA A 390 -0.38 18.50 -1.43
CA ALA A 390 0.84 18.29 -2.21
C ALA A 390 1.08 19.43 -3.21
N ALA A 391 0.05 19.87 -3.92
CA ALA A 391 0.12 20.99 -4.86
C ALA A 391 0.52 22.29 -4.14
N LEU A 392 -0.08 22.56 -2.98
CA LEU A 392 0.29 23.70 -2.14
C LEU A 392 1.72 23.56 -1.61
N GLY A 393 2.10 22.36 -1.16
CA GLY A 393 3.44 22.08 -0.65
C GLY A 393 4.54 22.34 -1.70
N VAL A 394 4.37 21.83 -2.92
CA VAL A 394 5.34 22.06 -4.01
C VAL A 394 5.38 23.51 -4.44
N MET A 395 4.23 24.19 -4.48
CA MET A 395 4.17 25.62 -4.76
C MET A 395 4.94 26.43 -3.71
N VAL A 396 4.67 26.20 -2.42
CA VAL A 396 5.36 26.88 -1.31
C VAL A 396 6.85 26.58 -1.33
N LEU A 397 7.24 25.33 -1.58
CA LEU A 397 8.65 24.93 -1.65
C LEU A 397 9.40 25.69 -2.75
N ILE A 398 8.80 25.79 -3.95
CA ILE A 398 9.43 26.50 -5.08
C ILE A 398 9.50 27.99 -4.79
N VAL A 399 8.39 28.62 -4.40
CA VAL A 399 8.33 30.07 -4.17
C VAL A 399 9.25 30.49 -3.02
N ALA A 400 9.15 29.81 -1.88
CA ALA A 400 9.99 30.10 -0.72
C ALA A 400 11.47 29.82 -0.99
N GLY A 401 11.77 28.70 -1.69
CA GLY A 401 13.13 28.33 -2.07
C GLY A 401 13.78 29.37 -2.99
N VAL A 402 13.09 29.81 -4.03
CA VAL A 402 13.56 30.85 -4.94
C VAL A 402 13.70 32.20 -4.21
N ALA A 403 12.70 32.59 -3.43
CA ALA A 403 12.71 33.84 -2.66
C ALA A 403 13.87 33.87 -1.67
N LEU A 404 14.06 32.81 -0.88
CA LEU A 404 15.16 32.70 0.07
C LEU A 404 16.53 32.72 -0.62
N ALA A 405 16.70 31.92 -1.66
CA ALA A 405 17.95 31.81 -2.39
C ALA A 405 18.32 33.15 -3.04
N SER A 406 17.35 33.85 -3.65
CA SER A 406 17.53 35.15 -4.27
C SER A 406 17.81 36.26 -3.21
N TRP A 407 17.09 36.22 -2.10
CA TRP A 407 17.31 37.12 -1.00
C TRP A 407 18.72 37.00 -0.39
N LEU A 408 19.22 35.79 -0.24
CA LEU A 408 20.57 35.50 0.23
C LEU A 408 21.63 35.92 -0.80
N ALA A 409 21.39 35.67 -2.11
CA ALA A 409 22.27 36.08 -3.19
C ALA A 409 22.32 37.58 -3.37
N ALA A 410 21.20 38.28 -3.14
CA ALA A 410 21.10 39.72 -3.13
C ALA A 410 21.58 40.39 -1.82
N GLY A 411 22.31 39.72 -0.94
CA GLY A 411 22.90 40.29 0.28
C GLY A 411 24.04 41.26 0.02
N PRO A 412 24.43 42.11 1.02
CA PRO A 412 25.59 42.98 0.90
C PRO A 412 26.86 42.15 0.67
N GLU A 413 27.74 42.69 -0.17
CA GLU A 413 29.05 42.07 -0.38
C GLU A 413 29.84 42.14 0.94
N ARG A 414 29.99 40.96 1.58
CA ARG A 414 30.94 40.88 2.70
C ARG A 414 32.35 41.03 2.14
N PRO A 415 33.22 41.87 2.78
CA PRO A 415 34.62 41.97 2.38
C PRO A 415 35.23 40.58 2.26
N VAL A 416 36.08 40.40 1.26
CA VAL A 416 36.79 39.14 1.06
C VAL A 416 37.72 38.93 2.23
N GLU A 417 37.24 38.29 3.31
CA GLU A 417 38.16 37.67 4.26
C GLU A 417 38.95 36.63 3.47
N VAL A 418 40.25 36.89 3.38
CA VAL A 418 41.26 35.97 2.86
C VAL A 418 40.96 34.63 3.53
N ALA A 419 40.52 33.68 2.74
CA ALA A 419 40.06 32.39 3.22
C ALA A 419 41.13 31.81 4.16
N ARG A 420 40.81 31.75 5.46
CA ARG A 420 41.57 30.93 6.40
C ARG A 420 41.60 29.54 5.79
N HIS A 421 42.80 29.09 5.45
CA HIS A 421 43.09 27.79 4.87
C HIS A 421 42.33 26.73 5.66
N ALA A 422 41.31 26.15 5.03
CA ALA A 422 40.46 25.18 5.68
C ALA A 422 41.30 24.01 6.16
N ARG A 423 40.97 23.51 7.32
CA ARG A 423 41.57 22.33 7.98
C ARG A 423 41.68 21.06 7.11
N LEU A 424 41.30 21.12 5.85
CA LEU A 424 41.36 20.08 4.84
C LEU A 424 42.78 19.86 4.24
N THR A 425 43.79 20.69 4.59
CA THR A 425 45.18 20.44 4.19
C THR A 425 45.78 19.16 4.75
N ARG A 426 45.11 18.48 5.67
CA ARG A 426 45.52 17.14 6.17
C ARG A 426 45.19 15.99 5.22
N LEU A 427 44.40 16.20 4.16
CA LEU A 427 44.11 15.18 3.12
C LEU A 427 45.20 15.05 2.05
N GLY A 428 46.37 15.62 2.28
CA GLY A 428 47.54 15.58 1.37
C GLY A 428 48.16 14.22 1.15
N PHE A 429 47.62 13.15 1.76
CA PHE A 429 48.11 11.78 1.64
C PHE A 429 47.40 10.91 0.61
N ILE A 430 46.43 11.45 -0.13
CA ILE A 430 45.71 10.67 -1.16
C ILE A 430 46.56 10.61 -2.42
N ARG A 431 47.21 9.47 -2.65
CA ARG A 431 47.79 9.11 -3.94
C ARG A 431 46.70 8.42 -4.81
N PRO A 432 46.47 8.83 -6.04
CA PRO A 432 47.27 9.63 -6.99
C PRO A 432 46.95 11.14 -6.93
N LEU A 433 47.92 11.94 -7.36
CA LEU A 433 47.89 13.40 -7.33
C LEU A 433 46.67 14.00 -8.05
N THR A 434 46.20 13.35 -9.12
CA THR A 434 45.02 13.74 -9.89
C THR A 434 43.72 13.70 -9.07
N VAL A 435 43.55 12.70 -8.21
CA VAL A 435 42.39 12.58 -7.31
C VAL A 435 42.45 13.66 -6.22
N GLY A 436 43.64 13.90 -5.65
CA GLY A 436 43.85 14.94 -4.65
C GLY A 436 43.58 16.33 -5.20
N VAL A 437 44.05 16.64 -6.41
CA VAL A 437 43.80 17.93 -7.11
C VAL A 437 42.32 18.05 -7.49
N GLY A 438 41.70 17.00 -8.03
CA GLY A 438 40.27 16.97 -8.36
C GLY A 438 39.37 17.18 -7.13
N MET A 439 39.69 16.47 -6.02
CA MET A 439 38.97 16.62 -4.75
C MET A 439 39.15 18.01 -4.14
N ARG A 440 40.35 18.57 -4.23
CA ARG A 440 40.64 19.94 -3.82
C ARG A 440 39.88 20.96 -4.67
N MET A 441 39.85 20.83 -6.00
CA MET A 441 39.07 21.68 -6.89
C MET A 441 37.56 21.56 -6.64
N ALA A 442 37.05 20.38 -6.37
CA ALA A 442 35.64 20.16 -6.06
C ALA A 442 35.23 20.74 -4.70
N LEU A 443 36.11 20.65 -3.68
CA LEU A 443 35.79 21.08 -2.31
C LEU A 443 36.22 22.53 -2.01
N GLU A 444 37.31 23.02 -2.62
CA GLU A 444 37.85 24.37 -2.38
C GLU A 444 37.26 25.43 -3.33
N GLY A 445 36.33 25.12 -4.19
CA GLY A 445 35.63 26.00 -5.13
C GLY A 445 36.18 27.39 -5.28
N GLY A 446 36.73 27.71 -6.45
CA GLY A 446 37.21 29.07 -6.81
C GLY A 446 36.15 30.13 -6.63
N ARG A 447 36.41 31.34 -7.00
CA ARG A 447 35.57 32.56 -6.89
C ARG A 447 34.13 32.39 -6.37
N ARG A 448 33.66 33.23 -5.46
CA ARG A 448 32.41 33.26 -4.66
C ARG A 448 31.14 32.65 -5.29
N SER A 449 31.00 32.70 -6.61
CA SER A 449 29.86 32.15 -7.38
C SER A 449 29.85 30.63 -7.45
N SER A 450 31.00 29.94 -7.40
CA SER A 450 31.09 28.50 -7.60
C SER A 450 31.04 27.65 -6.32
N ARG A 451 31.24 28.26 -5.13
CA ARG A 451 31.25 27.52 -3.86
C ARG A 451 29.88 26.94 -3.48
N GLY A 452 28.79 27.63 -3.79
CA GLY A 452 27.43 27.18 -3.54
C GLY A 452 27.05 26.00 -4.48
N THR A 453 27.46 26.15 -5.75
CA THR A 453 27.11 25.19 -6.82
C THR A 453 27.84 23.84 -6.70
N SER A 454 29.12 23.85 -6.31
CA SER A 454 29.88 22.59 -6.20
C SER A 454 29.45 21.76 -4.98
N ARG A 455 29.17 22.40 -3.85
CA ARG A 455 28.68 21.71 -2.64
C ARG A 455 27.28 21.13 -2.85
N SER A 456 26.38 21.88 -3.49
CA SER A 456 25.04 21.39 -3.79
C SER A 456 25.08 20.24 -4.80
N ALA A 457 25.98 20.26 -5.79
CA ALA A 457 26.18 19.18 -6.72
C ALA A 457 26.71 17.91 -6.04
N LEU A 458 27.65 18.04 -5.10
CA LEU A 458 28.17 16.92 -4.32
C LEU A 458 27.07 16.28 -3.44
N VAL A 459 26.30 17.10 -2.72
CA VAL A 459 25.16 16.60 -1.90
C VAL A 459 24.16 15.87 -2.76
N GLY A 460 23.85 16.38 -3.97
CA GLY A 460 22.94 15.70 -4.88
C GLY A 460 23.49 14.39 -5.45
N ALA A 461 24.77 14.35 -5.78
CA ALA A 461 25.40 13.12 -6.22
C ALA A 461 25.38 12.06 -5.11
N VAL A 462 25.70 12.45 -3.87
CA VAL A 462 25.62 11.54 -2.70
C VAL A 462 24.19 11.07 -2.47
N ALA A 463 23.21 11.96 -2.51
CA ALA A 463 21.80 11.59 -2.32
C ALA A 463 21.29 10.67 -3.44
N ALA A 464 21.67 10.92 -4.70
CA ALA A 464 21.32 10.07 -5.82
C ALA A 464 21.92 8.66 -5.69
N VAL A 465 23.21 8.57 -5.36
CA VAL A 465 23.89 7.28 -5.15
C VAL A 465 23.27 6.55 -3.95
N ALA A 466 23.02 7.25 -2.84
CA ALA A 466 22.37 6.66 -1.67
C ALA A 466 20.96 6.14 -1.99
N GLY A 467 20.17 6.88 -2.79
CA GLY A 467 18.86 6.44 -3.25
C GLY A 467 18.93 5.18 -4.13
N ILE A 468 19.85 5.15 -5.09
CA ILE A 468 20.05 3.98 -5.96
C ILE A 468 20.49 2.76 -5.13
N VAL A 469 21.45 2.93 -4.22
CA VAL A 469 21.93 1.85 -3.35
C VAL A 469 20.80 1.35 -2.47
N ALA A 470 19.99 2.24 -1.88
CA ALA A 470 18.85 1.85 -1.05
C ALA A 470 17.83 1.00 -1.82
N VAL A 471 17.48 1.39 -3.06
CA VAL A 471 16.56 0.63 -3.92
C VAL A 471 17.15 -0.73 -4.30
N ILE A 472 18.42 -0.78 -4.69
CA ILE A 472 19.10 -2.05 -5.03
C ILE A 472 19.14 -2.98 -3.81
N THR A 473 19.50 -2.45 -2.62
CA THR A 473 19.57 -3.24 -1.38
C THR A 473 18.20 -3.79 -1.01
N LEU A 474 17.14 -2.97 -1.10
CA LEU A 474 15.77 -3.41 -0.85
C LEU A 474 15.34 -4.52 -1.82
N ASN A 475 15.57 -4.30 -3.12
CA ASN A 475 15.21 -5.28 -4.14
C ASN A 475 15.99 -6.60 -3.98
N HIS A 476 17.28 -6.50 -3.66
CA HIS A 476 18.11 -7.68 -3.43
C HIS A 476 17.69 -8.43 -2.16
N GLY A 477 17.42 -7.71 -1.07
CA GLY A 477 16.92 -8.31 0.18
C GLY A 477 15.55 -8.99 0.00
N LEU A 478 14.65 -8.40 -0.79
CA LEU A 478 13.36 -9.02 -1.11
C LEU A 478 13.55 -10.27 -1.98
N ALA A 479 14.40 -10.20 -3.02
CA ALA A 479 14.69 -11.34 -3.88
C ALA A 479 15.34 -12.48 -3.09
N ASP A 480 16.26 -12.16 -2.19
CA ASP A 480 16.91 -13.12 -1.30
C ASP A 480 15.91 -13.80 -0.35
N ALA A 481 15.00 -13.01 0.26
CA ALA A 481 13.94 -13.55 1.12
C ALA A 481 12.97 -14.49 0.36
N LEU A 482 12.70 -14.20 -0.91
CA LEU A 482 11.86 -15.05 -1.77
C LEU A 482 12.59 -16.32 -2.23
N GLN A 483 13.92 -16.27 -2.37
CA GLN A 483 14.74 -17.43 -2.76
C GLN A 483 15.09 -18.35 -1.58
N HIS A 484 14.96 -17.84 -0.34
CA HIS A 484 15.28 -18.58 0.89
C HIS A 484 14.04 -18.61 1.80
N PRO A 485 12.96 -19.31 1.41
CA PRO A 485 11.71 -19.38 2.19
C PRO A 485 11.93 -19.99 3.59
N GLU A 486 12.99 -20.76 3.78
CA GLU A 486 13.40 -21.29 5.08
C GLU A 486 13.73 -20.17 6.10
N VAL A 487 14.24 -19.02 5.66
CA VAL A 487 14.48 -17.85 6.53
C VAL A 487 13.15 -17.25 7.03
N ALA A 488 12.09 -17.38 6.25
CA ALA A 488 10.74 -16.99 6.63
C ALA A 488 10.00 -18.07 7.44
N GLY A 489 10.66 -19.20 7.74
CA GLY A 489 10.10 -20.30 8.51
C GLY A 489 9.31 -21.33 7.68
N VAL A 490 9.36 -21.24 6.35
CA VAL A 490 8.76 -22.22 5.44
C VAL A 490 9.86 -23.15 4.94
N ALA A 491 9.87 -24.35 5.47
CA ALA A 491 10.93 -25.35 5.19
C ALA A 491 10.56 -26.32 4.05
N TRP A 492 9.49 -26.04 3.30
CA TRP A 492 9.00 -26.91 2.20
C TRP A 492 8.59 -26.10 0.99
N ASP A 493 8.72 -26.68 -0.20
CA ASP A 493 8.39 -26.05 -1.47
C ASP A 493 6.91 -26.24 -1.84
N ALA A 494 6.30 -27.36 -1.44
CA ALA A 494 4.93 -27.70 -1.78
C ALA A 494 4.22 -28.44 -0.64
N THR A 495 2.92 -28.27 -0.56
CA THR A 495 2.06 -29.02 0.37
C THR A 495 1.03 -29.79 -0.44
N VAL A 496 1.03 -31.11 -0.29
CA VAL A 496 -0.01 -31.97 -0.83
C VAL A 496 -1.11 -32.09 0.22
N VAL A 497 -2.29 -31.58 -0.08
CA VAL A 497 -3.46 -31.72 0.79
C VAL A 497 -4.30 -32.86 0.22
N PRO A 498 -4.37 -34.03 0.89
CA PRO A 498 -5.23 -35.08 0.43
C PRO A 498 -6.69 -34.63 0.56
N ASN A 499 -7.49 -34.90 -0.45
CA ASN A 499 -8.90 -34.56 -0.68
C ASN A 499 -9.64 -33.95 0.52
N ALA A 500 -9.95 -32.65 0.44
CA ALA A 500 -10.42 -31.83 1.56
C ALA A 500 -11.75 -32.30 2.18
N GLY A 501 -12.61 -32.96 1.41
CA GLY A 501 -13.91 -33.44 1.88
C GLY A 501 -13.83 -34.75 2.69
N ARG A 502 -13.04 -35.73 2.22
CA ARG A 502 -12.88 -37.02 2.89
C ARG A 502 -11.84 -37.03 3.99
N ALA A 503 -10.82 -36.17 3.89
CA ALA A 503 -9.77 -36.04 4.90
C ALA A 503 -10.28 -35.48 6.24
N ARG A 504 -11.40 -34.75 6.25
CA ARG A 504 -12.03 -34.25 7.49
C ARG A 504 -12.67 -35.38 8.32
N ALA A 505 -13.03 -36.50 7.69
CA ALA A 505 -13.58 -37.68 8.38
C ALA A 505 -12.47 -38.59 8.97
N ARG A 506 -11.22 -38.43 8.52
CA ARG A 506 -10.06 -39.18 9.01
C ARG A 506 -8.90 -38.22 9.23
N PRO A 507 -8.51 -37.93 10.49
CA PRO A 507 -7.39 -37.04 10.78
C PRO A 507 -6.01 -37.61 10.39
N GLU A 508 -5.96 -38.92 10.06
CA GLU A 508 -4.72 -39.57 9.64
C GLU A 508 -4.59 -39.54 8.12
N VAL A 509 -3.42 -39.07 7.65
CA VAL A 509 -3.08 -39.10 6.22
C VAL A 509 -3.01 -40.57 5.78
N ASP A 510 -3.71 -40.91 4.70
CA ASP A 510 -3.70 -42.27 4.17
C ASP A 510 -2.25 -42.71 3.85
N PRO A 511 -1.73 -43.77 4.49
CA PRO A 511 -0.39 -44.26 4.24
C PRO A 511 -0.10 -44.56 2.77
N VAL A 512 -1.14 -44.92 1.99
CA VAL A 512 -1.03 -45.15 0.55
C VAL A 512 -0.68 -43.86 -0.19
N VAL A 513 -1.25 -42.73 0.20
CA VAL A 513 -0.95 -41.43 -0.40
C VAL A 513 0.49 -41.02 -0.06
N VAL A 514 0.90 -41.17 1.20
CA VAL A 514 2.28 -40.88 1.62
C VAL A 514 3.26 -41.75 0.83
N ALA A 515 3.01 -43.07 0.75
CA ALA A 515 3.85 -43.99 0.00
C ALA A 515 3.91 -43.70 -1.50
N ALA A 516 2.84 -43.13 -2.07
CA ALA A 516 2.81 -42.71 -3.47
C ALA A 516 3.59 -41.43 -3.70
N VAL A 517 3.50 -40.47 -2.76
CA VAL A 517 4.27 -39.21 -2.82
C VAL A 517 5.76 -39.48 -2.67
N VAL A 518 6.16 -40.27 -1.66
CA VAL A 518 7.59 -40.58 -1.40
C VAL A 518 8.27 -41.28 -2.60
N LYS A 519 7.52 -41.97 -3.44
CA LYS A 519 8.05 -42.63 -4.65
C LYS A 519 8.25 -41.71 -5.84
N GLN A 520 7.83 -40.43 -5.76
CA GLN A 520 7.98 -39.51 -6.88
C GLN A 520 9.46 -39.08 -6.99
N PRO A 521 10.01 -39.12 -8.22
CA PRO A 521 11.39 -38.68 -8.43
C PRO A 521 11.51 -37.15 -8.26
N GLY A 522 12.59 -36.69 -7.67
CA GLY A 522 12.89 -35.26 -7.53
C GLY A 522 12.50 -34.65 -6.18
N LEU A 523 11.99 -35.45 -5.24
CA LEU A 523 11.74 -35.00 -3.88
C LEU A 523 13.02 -35.12 -3.03
N ALA A 524 13.39 -34.04 -2.35
CA ALA A 524 14.54 -34.01 -1.44
C ALA A 524 14.15 -34.45 -0.03
N ALA A 525 12.95 -34.10 0.42
CA ALA A 525 12.42 -34.42 1.74
C ALA A 525 10.89 -34.50 1.69
N VAL A 526 10.30 -35.35 2.52
CA VAL A 526 8.83 -35.47 2.68
C VAL A 526 8.52 -35.53 4.17
N GLY A 527 7.59 -34.69 4.62
CA GLY A 527 7.11 -34.70 6.00
C GLY A 527 5.58 -34.64 6.04
N THR A 528 4.99 -35.28 7.01
CA THR A 528 3.54 -35.21 7.24
C THR A 528 3.24 -34.15 8.29
N ILE A 529 2.34 -33.22 7.96
CA ILE A 529 1.91 -32.14 8.86
C ILE A 529 0.45 -32.33 9.23
N GLY A 530 0.20 -32.64 10.49
CA GLY A 530 -1.14 -32.57 11.09
C GLY A 530 -1.45 -31.11 11.50
N ARG A 531 -2.66 -30.63 11.21
CA ARG A 531 -3.14 -29.33 11.68
C ARG A 531 -4.23 -29.53 12.71
N ALA A 532 -4.07 -28.89 13.86
CA ALA A 532 -5.08 -28.86 14.91
C ALA A 532 -5.17 -27.45 15.51
N VAL A 533 -6.23 -27.18 16.23
CA VAL A 533 -6.31 -26.02 17.13
C VAL A 533 -6.21 -26.56 18.54
N THR A 534 -5.09 -26.31 19.18
CA THR A 534 -4.87 -26.71 20.58
C THR A 534 -5.19 -25.57 21.50
N GLN A 535 -5.95 -25.83 22.54
CA GLN A 535 -6.29 -24.83 23.54
C GLN A 535 -5.20 -24.81 24.61
N ILE A 536 -4.53 -23.65 24.75
CA ILE A 536 -3.54 -23.42 25.81
C ILE A 536 -4.12 -22.34 26.72
N GLY A 537 -4.62 -22.74 27.89
CA GLY A 537 -5.39 -21.85 28.76
C GLY A 537 -6.71 -21.44 28.08
N GLU A 538 -6.92 -20.11 27.92
CA GLU A 538 -8.09 -19.56 27.20
C GLU A 538 -7.81 -19.25 25.72
N VAL A 539 -6.60 -19.47 25.24
CA VAL A 539 -6.17 -19.13 23.87
C VAL A 539 -6.18 -20.38 22.98
N GLY A 540 -6.95 -20.32 21.91
CA GLY A 540 -6.89 -21.32 20.84
C GLY A 540 -5.68 -21.04 19.95
N VAL A 541 -4.70 -21.93 19.96
CA VAL A 541 -3.46 -21.80 19.21
C VAL A 541 -3.49 -22.79 18.03
N PRO A 542 -3.30 -22.33 16.77
CA PRO A 542 -3.10 -23.22 15.65
C PRO A 542 -1.83 -24.04 15.89
N THR A 543 -1.97 -25.33 15.95
CA THR A 543 -0.90 -26.27 16.25
C THR A 543 -0.59 -27.10 15.02
N PHE A 544 0.68 -27.31 14.76
CA PHE A 544 1.16 -28.20 13.72
C PHE A 544 1.85 -29.37 14.39
N THR A 545 1.41 -30.57 14.08
CA THR A 545 2.11 -31.80 14.45
C THR A 545 2.96 -32.22 13.27
N VAL A 546 4.25 -32.27 13.43
CA VAL A 546 5.16 -32.82 12.42
C VAL A 546 5.40 -34.28 12.80
N VAL A 547 5.04 -35.19 11.92
CA VAL A 547 5.29 -36.62 12.12
C VAL A 547 6.49 -36.99 11.26
N ASP A 548 7.52 -37.49 11.91
CA ASP A 548 8.67 -38.08 11.22
C ASP A 548 8.20 -39.34 10.46
N GLY A 549 8.39 -39.35 9.15
CA GLY A 549 8.13 -40.53 8.35
C GLY A 549 9.27 -41.53 8.48
N ASP A 550 8.97 -42.80 8.67
CA ASP A 550 9.91 -43.93 8.61
C ASP A 550 10.39 -44.16 7.16
N GLY A 551 11.19 -43.24 6.59
CA GLY A 551 11.58 -43.34 5.18
C GLY A 551 13.02 -42.97 4.89
N GLU A 552 13.54 -43.46 3.75
CA GLU A 552 14.89 -43.15 3.22
C GLU A 552 15.07 -41.70 2.78
N VAL A 553 14.08 -40.82 2.97
CA VAL A 553 14.08 -39.43 2.54
C VAL A 553 14.29 -38.51 3.74
N ASP A 554 15.12 -37.50 3.59
CA ASP A 554 15.40 -36.55 4.65
C ASP A 554 14.12 -35.85 5.13
N HIS A 555 14.07 -35.51 6.42
CA HIS A 555 12.86 -34.95 7.03
C HIS A 555 12.76 -33.45 6.84
N VAL A 556 11.54 -32.97 6.64
CA VAL A 556 11.24 -31.54 6.63
C VAL A 556 11.38 -31.00 8.05
N ARG A 557 12.41 -30.16 8.29
CA ARG A 557 12.69 -29.58 9.61
C ARG A 557 12.17 -28.16 9.69
N LEU A 558 11.48 -27.83 10.78
CA LEU A 558 11.13 -26.46 11.08
C LEU A 558 12.36 -25.64 11.46
N VAL A 559 12.42 -24.39 11.02
CA VAL A 559 13.51 -23.47 11.39
C VAL A 559 13.34 -23.04 12.84
N THR A 560 14.25 -23.48 13.71
CA THR A 560 14.27 -23.08 15.12
C THR A 560 15.15 -21.87 15.30
N LEU A 561 14.57 -20.75 15.78
CA LEU A 561 15.29 -19.48 16.00
C LEU A 561 16.08 -19.51 17.32
N THR A 562 15.51 -20.11 18.37
CA THR A 562 16.11 -20.24 19.71
C THR A 562 15.72 -21.58 20.30
N GLY A 563 16.61 -22.21 21.03
CA GLY A 563 16.36 -23.53 21.63
C GLY A 563 16.60 -24.69 20.65
N SER A 564 15.86 -25.77 20.82
CA SER A 564 15.89 -26.98 19.99
C SER A 564 14.50 -27.32 19.45
N ALA A 565 14.46 -28.08 18.35
CA ALA A 565 13.23 -28.70 17.90
C ALA A 565 12.74 -29.70 18.96
N PRO A 566 11.41 -29.96 19.07
CA PRO A 566 10.89 -30.94 20.01
C PRO A 566 11.37 -32.34 19.62
N HIS A 567 11.82 -33.11 20.62
CA HIS A 567 12.32 -34.48 20.46
C HIS A 567 11.50 -35.49 21.28
N ALA A 568 10.60 -35.01 22.16
CA ALA A 568 9.78 -35.83 23.03
C ALA A 568 8.31 -35.39 22.97
N ASP A 569 7.40 -36.31 23.29
CA ASP A 569 5.94 -36.09 23.24
C ASP A 569 5.44 -34.96 24.15
N ASN A 570 6.24 -34.52 25.11
CA ASN A 570 5.94 -33.44 26.04
C ASN A 570 6.70 -32.14 25.72
N GLU A 571 7.31 -32.02 24.58
CA GLU A 571 8.01 -30.83 24.11
C GLU A 571 7.26 -30.15 22.99
N ILE A 572 7.24 -28.83 23.03
CA ILE A 572 6.64 -28.00 21.98
C ILE A 572 7.57 -26.86 21.59
N THR A 573 7.52 -26.47 20.33
CA THR A 573 8.14 -25.24 19.84
C THR A 573 7.04 -24.22 19.58
N LEU A 574 7.17 -23.01 20.11
CA LEU A 574 6.21 -21.94 19.95
C LEU A 574 6.68 -20.95 18.87
N GLY A 575 5.76 -20.50 18.03
CA GLY A 575 6.03 -19.37 17.15
C GLY A 575 6.24 -18.08 17.98
N PRO A 576 7.06 -17.12 17.48
CA PRO A 576 7.40 -15.89 18.26
C PRO A 576 6.18 -15.05 18.66
N SER A 577 5.12 -15.06 17.89
CA SER A 577 3.85 -14.40 18.24
C SER A 577 3.14 -15.14 19.37
N THR A 578 2.99 -16.45 19.24
CA THR A 578 2.33 -17.30 20.24
C THR A 578 3.07 -17.26 21.60
N ALA A 579 4.40 -17.29 21.58
CA ALA A 579 5.22 -17.17 22.79
C ALA A 579 4.96 -15.84 23.51
N ARG A 580 4.87 -14.73 22.76
CA ARG A 580 4.54 -13.42 23.31
C ARG A 580 3.13 -13.37 23.87
N ASP A 581 2.15 -13.91 23.15
CA ASP A 581 0.73 -13.90 23.56
C ASP A 581 0.50 -14.74 24.81
N LEU A 582 1.28 -15.81 24.99
CA LEU A 582 1.26 -16.68 26.17
C LEU A 582 2.16 -16.16 27.33
N GLY A 583 2.96 -15.11 27.07
CA GLY A 583 3.89 -14.56 28.08
C GLY A 583 5.03 -15.52 28.44
N VAL A 584 5.39 -16.46 27.55
CA VAL A 584 6.48 -17.43 27.71
C VAL A 584 7.58 -17.13 26.70
N GLY A 585 8.84 -17.09 27.16
CA GLY A 585 9.98 -16.77 26.29
C GLY A 585 11.31 -16.86 27.00
#